data_1ad4f6381562da7d489006dd92546bb4
#
_entry.id   1ad4f6381562da7d489006dd92546bb4
#
_cell.length_a   1.000
_cell.length_b   1.000
_cell.length_c   1.000
_cell.angle_alpha   90.00
_cell.angle_beta   90.00
_cell.angle_gamma   90.00
#
_symmetry.space_group_name_H-M   'P 1'
#
loop_
_entity.id
_entity.type
_entity.pdbx_description
1 polymer ?
#
loop_
_entity_poly.entity_id
_entity_poly.type
_entity_poly.pdbx_seq_one_letter_code
_entity_poly.pdbx_strand_id
1 'polypeptide(L)'
;MRYFTGYFVLSLLIILVLGCGSVEQKSVYGEDVAVTEKQYGGFWPFIEGIDEGVLKCVNATGRREGEAIFEHKGVQYAMNEEAIAAGKTPLEEIQEENPDYPGVKKSAKKLYEIAIDQCFK
;
A
#
# COMPACT_ATOMS: atom_id res chain seq x y z
N MET A 1 -14.15 -40.99 -36.14
CA MET A 1 -15.14 -40.61 -35.18
C MET A 1 -14.67 -40.62 -33.79
N ARG A 2 -14.14 -41.67 -33.32
CA ARG A 2 -13.71 -41.77 -31.94
C ARG A 2 -12.61 -40.81 -31.60
N TYR A 3 -11.89 -40.36 -32.53
CA TYR A 3 -10.76 -39.49 -32.25
C TYR A 3 -11.16 -38.14 -31.73
N PHE A 4 -12.36 -37.71 -31.98
CA PHE A 4 -12.78 -36.39 -31.60
C PHE A 4 -12.77 -36.16 -30.11
N THR A 5 -13.11 -37.17 -29.40
CA THR A 5 -13.18 -37.02 -27.97
C THR A 5 -11.87 -36.66 -27.34
N GLY A 6 -10.81 -37.16 -27.91
CA GLY A 6 -9.50 -36.84 -27.36
C GLY A 6 -9.10 -35.40 -27.45
N TYR A 7 -9.57 -34.77 -28.46
CA TYR A 7 -9.17 -33.36 -28.64
C TYR A 7 -9.77 -32.43 -27.63
N PHE A 8 -10.98 -32.71 -27.25
CA PHE A 8 -11.62 -31.82 -26.29
C PHE A 8 -10.95 -31.86 -24.94
N VAL A 9 -10.56 -33.04 -24.54
CA VAL A 9 -9.91 -33.18 -23.26
C VAL A 9 -8.62 -32.39 -23.22
N LEU A 10 -7.89 -32.42 -24.30
CA LEU A 10 -6.64 -31.70 -24.38
C LEU A 10 -6.81 -30.21 -24.21
N SER A 11 -7.80 -29.70 -24.90
CA SER A 11 -8.04 -28.28 -24.82
C SER A 11 -8.35 -27.81 -23.42
N LEU A 12 -9.11 -28.57 -22.72
CA LEU A 12 -9.47 -28.24 -21.37
C LEU A 12 -8.28 -28.12 -20.45
N LEU A 13 -7.36 -29.02 -20.60
CA LEU A 13 -6.16 -29.03 -19.78
C LEU A 13 -5.34 -27.76 -19.97
N ILE A 14 -5.24 -27.30 -21.18
CA ILE A 14 -4.45 -26.12 -21.47
C ILE A 14 -5.02 -24.89 -20.77
N ILE A 15 -6.33 -24.78 -20.77
CA ILE A 15 -6.98 -23.64 -20.15
C ILE A 15 -6.72 -23.61 -18.65
N LEU A 16 -6.76 -24.75 -18.02
CA LEU A 16 -6.50 -24.82 -16.60
C LEU A 16 -5.11 -24.33 -16.23
N VAL A 17 -4.14 -24.70 -17.02
CA VAL A 17 -2.76 -24.30 -16.77
C VAL A 17 -2.63 -22.79 -16.82
N LEU A 18 -3.24 -22.17 -17.76
CA LEU A 18 -3.17 -20.72 -17.89
C LEU A 18 -3.82 -20.03 -16.72
N GLY A 19 -4.92 -20.55 -16.24
CA GLY A 19 -5.59 -19.95 -15.10
C GLY A 19 -4.76 -19.96 -13.84
N CYS A 20 -3.98 -21.00 -13.64
CA CYS A 20 -3.16 -21.09 -12.45
C CYS A 20 -1.96 -20.18 -12.49
N GLY A 21 -1.39 -19.92 -13.67
CA GLY A 21 -0.16 -19.19 -13.79
C GLY A 21 -0.25 -17.73 -13.38
N SER A 22 -1.43 -17.15 -13.39
CA SER A 22 -1.56 -15.74 -13.14
C SER A 22 -1.75 -15.37 -11.67
N VAL A 23 -1.86 -16.34 -10.81
CA VAL A 23 -2.25 -16.08 -9.44
C VAL A 23 -1.09 -15.75 -8.52
N GLU A 24 0.07 -16.21 -8.84
CA GLU A 24 1.17 -16.18 -7.91
C GLU A 24 1.86 -14.88 -7.69
N GLN A 25 1.60 -13.91 -8.50
CA GLN A 25 2.39 -12.71 -8.42
C GLN A 25 2.06 -11.79 -7.29
N LYS A 26 1.04 -12.09 -6.54
CA LYS A 26 0.58 -11.13 -5.56
C LYS A 26 1.15 -11.26 -4.19
N SER A 27 1.82 -12.32 -3.92
CA SER A 27 2.22 -12.64 -2.55
C SER A 27 3.50 -11.99 -2.12
N VAL A 28 4.06 -11.11 -2.93
CA VAL A 28 5.37 -10.55 -2.67
C VAL A 28 5.33 -9.43 -1.66
N TYR A 29 4.21 -8.77 -1.55
CA TYR A 29 4.08 -7.60 -0.70
C TYR A 29 3.26 -7.92 0.53
N GLY A 30 3.41 -7.10 1.55
CA GLY A 30 2.59 -7.20 2.72
C GLY A 30 1.18 -6.70 2.47
N GLU A 31 0.40 -6.61 3.52
CA GLU A 31 -0.99 -6.24 3.42
C GLU A 31 -1.17 -4.74 3.64
N ASP A 32 -2.24 -4.21 3.06
CA ASP A 32 -2.66 -2.86 3.36
C ASP A 32 -3.18 -2.81 4.80
N VAL A 33 -2.85 -1.76 5.53
CA VAL A 33 -3.20 -1.63 6.94
C VAL A 33 -4.11 -0.42 7.13
N ALA A 34 -5.36 -0.66 7.49
CA ALA A 34 -6.30 0.40 7.78
C ALA A 34 -5.99 1.03 9.13
N VAL A 35 -5.99 2.36 9.19
CA VAL A 35 -5.72 3.10 10.42
C VAL A 35 -6.74 4.21 10.59
N THR A 36 -7.01 4.56 11.85
CA THR A 36 -7.97 5.61 12.17
C THR A 36 -7.42 6.52 13.26
N GLU A 37 -7.92 7.73 13.30
CA GLU A 37 -7.57 8.70 14.34
C GLU A 37 -7.91 8.14 15.72
N LYS A 38 -9.01 7.43 15.81
CA LYS A 38 -9.46 6.85 17.08
C LYS A 38 -8.43 5.89 17.68
N GLN A 39 -7.73 5.15 16.82
CA GLN A 39 -6.70 4.21 17.28
C GLN A 39 -5.47 4.92 17.83
N TYR A 40 -5.13 6.09 17.29
CA TYR A 40 -3.88 6.75 17.60
C TYR A 40 -4.04 7.97 18.51
N GLY A 41 -5.26 8.50 18.63
CA GLY A 41 -5.50 9.64 19.52
C GLY A 41 -4.56 10.80 19.25
N GLY A 42 -3.85 11.25 20.28
CA GLY A 42 -2.92 12.38 20.17
C GLY A 42 -1.75 12.15 19.23
N PHE A 43 -1.48 10.92 18.84
CA PHE A 43 -0.43 10.60 17.88
C PHE A 43 -0.87 10.68 16.42
N TRP A 44 -2.15 10.94 16.18
CA TRP A 44 -2.66 11.11 14.82
C TRP A 44 -2.12 12.41 14.24
N PRO A 45 -1.38 12.36 13.12
CA PRO A 45 -0.63 13.51 12.67
C PRO A 45 -1.36 14.39 11.67
N PHE A 46 -2.62 14.07 11.33
CA PHE A 46 -3.27 14.71 10.19
C PHE A 46 -4.26 15.79 10.60
N ILE A 47 -4.53 16.68 9.65
CA ILE A 47 -5.45 17.80 9.84
C ILE A 47 -6.88 17.29 10.01
N GLU A 48 -7.75 18.18 10.50
CA GLU A 48 -9.16 17.90 10.65
C GLU A 48 -9.76 17.47 9.31
N GLY A 49 -10.59 16.46 9.32
CA GLY A 49 -11.17 15.89 8.11
C GLY A 49 -10.45 14.65 7.60
N ILE A 50 -9.23 14.42 8.04
CA ILE A 50 -8.48 13.21 7.70
C ILE A 50 -8.49 12.32 8.94
N ASP A 51 -9.52 11.52 9.08
CA ASP A 51 -9.71 10.70 10.28
C ASP A 51 -9.46 9.22 10.06
N GLU A 52 -9.19 8.80 8.84
CA GLU A 52 -8.89 7.42 8.50
C GLU A 52 -8.07 7.34 7.24
N GLY A 53 -7.46 6.21 7.02
CA GLY A 53 -6.73 5.95 5.79
C GLY A 53 -6.16 4.55 5.78
N VAL A 54 -5.36 4.27 4.76
CA VAL A 54 -4.75 2.96 4.56
C VAL A 54 -3.26 3.14 4.34
N LEU A 55 -2.47 2.39 5.08
CA LEU A 55 -1.01 2.38 4.94
C LEU A 55 -0.62 1.26 3.99
N LYS A 56 0.27 1.58 3.05
CA LYS A 56 0.68 0.65 1.99
C LYS A 56 2.16 0.75 1.73
N CYS A 57 2.74 -0.33 1.23
CA CYS A 57 4.01 -0.27 0.53
C CYS A 57 3.75 -0.71 -0.90
N VAL A 58 4.07 0.16 -1.86
CA VAL A 58 3.94 -0.16 -3.27
C VAL A 58 5.30 -0.12 -3.94
N ASN A 59 5.43 -0.88 -5.02
CA ASN A 59 6.67 -0.97 -5.78
C ASN A 59 7.88 -1.28 -4.90
N ALA A 60 7.72 -2.25 -4.01
CA ALA A 60 8.78 -2.63 -3.10
C ALA A 60 9.97 -3.18 -3.88
N THR A 61 11.17 -2.73 -3.49
CA THR A 61 12.43 -3.17 -4.10
C THR A 61 13.25 -4.03 -3.16
N GLY A 62 12.85 -4.11 -1.91
CA GLY A 62 13.52 -4.92 -0.91
C GLY A 62 12.77 -4.84 0.39
N ARG A 63 13.31 -5.51 1.41
CA ARG A 63 12.70 -5.51 2.73
C ARG A 63 12.81 -4.11 3.32
N ARG A 64 11.66 -3.54 3.68
CA ARG A 64 11.56 -2.16 4.15
C ARG A 64 12.07 -1.16 3.11
N GLU A 65 11.95 -1.51 1.83
CA GLU A 65 12.36 -0.65 0.72
C GLU A 65 11.24 -0.58 -0.30
N GLY A 66 10.78 0.61 -0.59
CA GLY A 66 9.71 0.85 -1.54
C GLY A 66 9.02 2.15 -1.25
N GLU A 67 7.87 2.36 -1.87
CA GLU A 67 7.09 3.57 -1.67
C GLU A 67 6.15 3.39 -0.49
N ALA A 68 6.41 4.09 0.60
CA ALA A 68 5.52 4.10 1.75
C ALA A 68 4.42 5.12 1.49
N ILE A 69 3.18 4.69 1.59
CA ILE A 69 2.00 5.46 1.16
C ILE A 69 0.97 5.50 2.28
N PHE A 70 0.37 6.68 2.47
CA PHE A 70 -0.88 6.83 3.21
C PHE A 70 -1.95 7.19 2.19
N GLU A 71 -2.98 6.38 2.10
CA GLU A 71 -4.05 6.63 1.13
C GLU A 71 -5.32 7.05 1.85
N HIS A 72 -5.91 8.13 1.41
CA HIS A 72 -7.17 8.64 1.96
C HIS A 72 -8.07 9.06 0.81
N LYS A 73 -9.25 8.47 0.74
CA LYS A 73 -10.25 8.78 -0.30
C LYS A 73 -9.67 8.80 -1.71
N GLY A 74 -8.88 7.79 -2.01
CA GLY A 74 -8.32 7.61 -3.35
C GLY A 74 -7.07 8.42 -3.63
N VAL A 75 -6.65 9.29 -2.73
CA VAL A 75 -5.43 10.08 -2.91
C VAL A 75 -4.29 9.38 -2.17
N GLN A 76 -3.17 9.18 -2.87
CA GLN A 76 -1.99 8.55 -2.28
C GLN A 76 -0.99 9.62 -1.89
N TYR A 77 -0.66 9.66 -0.60
CA TYR A 77 0.30 10.61 -0.04
C TYR A 77 1.62 9.92 0.23
N ALA A 78 2.71 10.60 -0.15
CA ALA A 78 4.05 10.06 0.00
C ALA A 78 4.52 10.20 1.44
N MET A 79 4.97 9.09 2.01
CA MET A 79 5.54 9.07 3.35
C MET A 79 7.06 8.97 3.35
N ASN A 80 7.67 8.78 2.18
CA ASN A 80 9.12 8.71 2.06
C ASN A 80 9.58 9.26 0.71
N GLU A 81 10.90 9.33 0.54
CA GLU A 81 11.51 9.87 -0.67
C GLU A 81 11.15 9.08 -1.91
N GLU A 82 11.09 7.76 -1.79
CA GLU A 82 10.76 6.91 -2.93
C GLU A 82 9.36 7.23 -3.47
N ALA A 83 8.42 7.46 -2.59
CA ALA A 83 7.06 7.81 -3.01
C ALA A 83 7.01 9.22 -3.62
N ILE A 84 7.79 10.15 -3.08
CA ILE A 84 7.89 11.50 -3.65
C ILE A 84 8.46 11.43 -5.05
N ALA A 85 9.53 10.67 -5.24
CA ALA A 85 10.15 10.50 -6.55
C ALA A 85 9.21 9.89 -7.57
N ALA A 86 8.27 9.08 -7.10
CA ALA A 86 7.26 8.45 -7.96
C ALA A 86 6.08 9.38 -8.28
N GLY A 87 6.09 10.61 -7.75
CA GLY A 87 5.06 11.60 -8.07
C GLY A 87 3.86 11.60 -7.13
N LYS A 88 3.95 10.93 -5.99
CA LYS A 88 2.86 10.97 -5.01
C LYS A 88 2.84 12.32 -4.31
N THR A 89 1.66 12.70 -3.83
CA THR A 89 1.48 13.97 -3.13
C THR A 89 2.22 13.97 -1.81
N PRO A 90 2.99 15.01 -1.48
CA PRO A 90 3.70 15.04 -0.19
C PRO A 90 2.75 14.96 1.00
N LEU A 91 3.11 14.15 1.98
CA LEU A 91 2.30 13.96 3.17
C LEU A 91 2.10 15.25 3.96
N GLU A 92 3.08 16.15 3.91
CA GLU A 92 3.02 17.41 4.65
C GLU A 92 1.77 18.22 4.33
N GLU A 93 1.18 18.02 3.16
CA GLU A 93 -0.03 18.76 2.79
C GLU A 93 -1.21 18.44 3.69
N ILE A 94 -1.21 17.31 4.33
CA ILE A 94 -2.28 16.91 5.24
C ILE A 94 -1.81 16.71 6.68
N GLN A 95 -0.55 17.00 6.99
CA GLN A 95 -0.09 16.92 8.37
C GLN A 95 -0.43 18.18 9.13
N GLU A 96 -0.87 18.00 10.36
CA GLU A 96 -1.19 19.10 11.26
C GLU A 96 0.08 19.69 11.85
N GLU A 97 0.10 21.00 12.06
CA GLU A 97 1.22 21.62 12.74
C GLU A 97 1.29 21.17 14.19
N ASN A 98 2.51 21.02 14.68
CA ASN A 98 2.73 20.67 16.06
C ASN A 98 2.49 21.93 16.92
N PRO A 99 1.55 21.90 17.86
CA PRO A 99 1.25 23.08 18.65
C PRO A 99 2.41 23.53 19.55
N ASP A 100 3.31 22.60 19.87
CA ASP A 100 4.46 22.91 20.73
C ASP A 100 5.64 23.47 19.95
N TYR A 101 5.66 23.31 18.63
CA TYR A 101 6.79 23.73 17.79
C TYR A 101 6.26 24.36 16.52
N PRO A 102 5.99 25.68 16.53
CA PRO A 102 5.45 26.37 15.35
C PRO A 102 6.32 26.15 14.12
N GLY A 103 5.69 25.88 12.99
CA GLY A 103 6.37 25.63 11.73
C GLY A 103 6.81 24.18 11.54
N VAL A 104 6.63 23.34 12.55
CA VAL A 104 6.96 21.92 12.45
C VAL A 104 5.69 21.10 12.43
N LYS A 105 5.62 20.12 11.54
CA LYS A 105 4.47 19.25 11.45
C LYS A 105 4.54 18.15 12.50
N LYS A 106 3.39 17.64 12.91
CA LYS A 106 3.34 16.49 13.80
C LYS A 106 3.98 15.28 13.09
N SER A 107 4.72 14.50 13.86
CA SER A 107 5.44 13.34 13.29
C SER A 107 4.50 12.24 12.84
N ALA A 108 4.71 11.72 11.65
CA ALA A 108 4.01 10.56 11.12
C ALA A 108 4.85 9.29 11.24
N LYS A 109 5.89 9.31 12.05
CA LYS A 109 6.85 8.22 12.12
C LYS A 109 6.21 6.87 12.46
N LYS A 110 5.28 6.85 13.38
CA LYS A 110 4.61 5.60 13.77
C LYS A 110 3.87 4.97 12.61
N LEU A 111 3.19 5.78 11.83
CA LEU A 111 2.45 5.30 10.66
C LEU A 111 3.42 4.89 9.55
N TYR A 112 4.48 5.67 9.35
CA TYR A 112 5.50 5.32 8.37
C TYR A 112 6.11 3.96 8.65
N GLU A 113 6.45 3.66 9.90
CA GLU A 113 7.05 2.38 10.25
C GLU A 113 6.12 1.21 9.89
N ILE A 114 4.83 1.38 10.09
CA ILE A 114 3.87 0.35 9.73
C ILE A 114 3.84 0.18 8.20
N ALA A 115 3.81 1.27 7.46
CA ALA A 115 3.74 1.22 6.00
C ALA A 115 4.99 0.56 5.41
N ILE A 116 6.17 0.97 5.86
CA ILE A 116 7.42 0.45 5.30
C ILE A 116 7.62 -1.02 5.65
N ASP A 117 7.09 -1.45 6.79
CA ASP A 117 7.14 -2.86 7.17
C ASP A 117 6.35 -3.76 6.23
N GLN A 118 5.45 -3.20 5.45
CA GLN A 118 4.67 -3.99 4.50
C GLN A 118 5.46 -4.35 3.24
N CYS A 119 6.63 -3.76 3.04
CA CYS A 119 7.47 -4.10 1.89
C CYS A 119 8.08 -5.48 2.11
N PHE A 120 7.74 -6.41 1.25
CA PHE A 120 8.23 -7.80 1.34
C PHE A 120 8.07 -8.42 2.72
N LYS A 121 6.95 -8.20 3.31
CA LYS A 121 6.69 -8.73 4.63
C LYS A 121 6.41 -10.23 4.65
#